data_dedb4be7bdcb15e09df30658fd7559cc
#
_entry.id   dedb4be7bdcb15e09df30658fd7559cc
#
_cell.length_a   1.000
_cell.length_b   1.000
_cell.length_c   1.000
_cell.angle_alpha   90.00
_cell.angle_beta   90.00
_cell.angle_gamma   90.00
#
_symmetry.space_group_name_H-M   'P 1'
#
loop_
_entity.id
_entity.type
_entity.pdbx_description
1 polymer ?
#
loop_
_entity_poly.entity_id
_entity_poly.type
_entity_poly.pdbx_seq_one_letter_code
_entity_poly.pdbx_strand_id
1 'polypeptide(L)'
;RAILDRAPVNIGDYLDDPEVSAVIKTTMRDGVAGTSMARAALAVPMVRGDDVIGAVLVAKDEPGRFTDNQVKLLETFADQAVIAIENTRLFNETQAALERQTATSEVLAVIGSSPTDVQPVFDAIVERAMNLCGGRFGLATRYDGRLMHLAAARGFADDSLLDQWQDVAPDRSVGAGRAILECRTIEIPDVFADPEYGLGDRATLDGFRSFVAVPMLRQGRCVGTLGVGRAEAGAFPPNLVRLLETFADQAVIALENTRLFNETQQALERQTATAEVLRTISSSVKETEPVFEAILDSCQRLFKVANYGILLAEGDGLGRFAARRVEDIVDPMLEGLPFESVPLDSFVSGRAVLEKRVIYVPDVVAEPDAPENTRRLVERIGNYSLLSAPLMHEGGALGALWLSHRPPRPFDDKEIALLQTFADQAVIAIENTRLFRETQEALERQTATAEVLEVISSSPTDVQPVFEAIVERAMALCGAEFGAATRFDGEMLHAACIRGMTEADVTASLAAYPCVPTNATVTGRALIARMPVQIPDLEADPDYTIDYSSDINSAVAVPLLRGSAAVGTIALLRRETGLFPETQVRLLQTFADQAVIALENTRLFRETQEAL
;
A
#
# COMPACT_ATOMS: atom_id res chain seq x y z
N ARG A 1 48.11 61.65 8.25
CA ARG A 1 47.46 62.98 8.15
C ARG A 1 46.51 62.96 6.95
N ALA A 2 46.93 62.76 5.73
CA ALA A 2 46.02 62.72 4.57
C ALA A 2 44.78 61.82 4.79
N ILE A 3 44.93 60.63 5.46
CA ILE A 3 43.86 59.71 5.82
C ILE A 3 42.91 60.32 6.88
N LEU A 4 43.47 60.99 7.91
CA LEU A 4 42.70 61.57 9.01
C LEU A 4 41.93 62.82 8.58
N ASP A 5 42.60 63.70 7.80
CA ASP A 5 42.06 65.01 7.36
C ASP A 5 41.16 64.84 6.11
N ARG A 6 41.21 63.65 5.49
CA ARG A 6 40.50 63.33 4.22
C ARG A 6 40.83 64.32 3.09
N ALA A 7 42.04 64.86 3.11
CA ALA A 7 42.46 65.92 2.17
C ALA A 7 43.94 65.72 1.81
N PRO A 8 44.34 66.22 0.62
CA PRO A 8 45.76 66.20 0.23
C PRO A 8 46.62 66.91 1.21
N VAL A 9 47.73 66.32 1.61
CA VAL A 9 48.75 66.91 2.48
C VAL A 9 50.02 67.09 1.67
N ASN A 10 50.41 68.37 1.47
CA ASN A 10 51.54 68.77 0.66
C ASN A 10 52.62 69.43 1.58
N ILE A 11 53.62 68.71 1.93
CA ILE A 11 54.72 69.11 2.81
C ILE A 11 55.91 69.59 1.96
N GLY A 12 56.23 70.85 2.08
CA GLY A 12 57.34 71.45 1.31
C GLY A 12 58.73 71.17 1.82
N ASP A 13 58.90 71.00 3.13
CA ASP A 13 60.14 70.48 3.72
C ASP A 13 59.83 69.77 5.03
N TYR A 14 60.16 68.50 5.14
CA TYR A 14 59.96 67.69 6.34
C TYR A 14 60.69 68.29 7.58
N LEU A 15 61.85 68.94 7.40
CA LEU A 15 62.65 69.40 8.49
C LEU A 15 62.11 70.74 9.09
N ASP A 16 61.45 71.55 8.25
CA ASP A 16 60.93 72.86 8.64
C ASP A 16 59.41 72.79 8.97
N ASP A 17 58.69 71.77 8.59
CA ASP A 17 57.23 71.65 8.84
C ASP A 17 57.00 71.35 10.32
N PRO A 18 56.29 72.27 11.07
CA PRO A 18 56.07 72.12 12.50
C PRO A 18 55.17 70.94 12.89
N GLU A 19 54.35 70.41 11.95
CA GLU A 19 53.42 69.30 12.17
C GLU A 19 54.01 67.92 11.92
N VAL A 20 55.26 67.90 11.39
CA VAL A 20 55.99 66.60 11.22
C VAL A 20 56.64 66.24 12.54
N SER A 21 56.37 64.99 12.99
CA SER A 21 56.87 64.52 14.29
C SER A 21 58.37 64.47 14.33
N ALA A 22 58.96 64.73 15.54
CA ALA A 22 60.38 64.68 15.77
C ALA A 22 61.04 63.37 15.35
N VAL A 23 60.32 62.23 15.47
CA VAL A 23 60.78 60.93 15.07
C VAL A 23 61.00 60.85 13.53
N ILE A 24 60.06 61.37 12.76
CA ILE A 24 60.17 61.41 11.28
C ILE A 24 61.29 62.38 10.88
N LYS A 25 61.40 63.52 11.52
CA LYS A 25 62.52 64.49 11.27
C LYS A 25 63.89 63.86 11.53
N THR A 26 64.02 63.10 12.59
CA THR A 26 65.28 62.44 12.93
C THR A 26 65.58 61.31 11.93
N THR A 27 64.56 60.46 11.59
CA THR A 27 64.72 59.37 10.59
C THR A 27 65.13 59.93 9.22
N MET A 28 64.54 61.05 8.80
CA MET A 28 64.86 61.71 7.53
C MET A 28 66.23 62.43 7.53
N ARG A 29 66.72 62.86 8.71
CA ARG A 29 68.03 63.47 8.85
C ARG A 29 69.16 62.47 8.89
N ASP A 30 68.98 61.36 9.58
CA ASP A 30 70.04 60.36 9.86
C ASP A 30 70.12 59.29 8.76
N GLY A 31 69.12 59.26 7.83
CA GLY A 31 69.09 58.33 6.69
C GLY A 31 69.07 56.85 7.12
N VAL A 32 68.08 56.08 6.75
CA VAL A 32 68.13 54.61 6.81
C VAL A 32 68.95 54.20 5.58
N ALA A 33 70.00 53.38 5.76
CA ALA A 33 70.86 52.95 4.69
C ALA A 33 70.08 52.38 3.51
N GLY A 34 70.16 53.05 2.35
CA GLY A 34 69.50 52.67 1.10
C GLY A 34 68.19 53.43 0.73
N THR A 35 67.80 54.46 1.52
CA THR A 35 66.68 55.31 1.15
C THR A 35 67.17 56.72 0.75
N SER A 36 66.68 57.28 -0.36
CA SER A 36 66.86 58.66 -0.77
C SER A 36 66.30 59.57 0.33
N MET A 37 67.05 60.66 0.73
CA MET A 37 66.58 61.63 1.72
C MET A 37 65.44 62.46 1.16
N ALA A 38 64.21 62.04 1.40
CA ALA A 38 63.06 62.81 0.98
C ALA A 38 62.96 64.09 1.79
N ARG A 39 62.96 65.27 1.13
CA ARG A 39 62.78 66.57 1.71
C ARG A 39 61.35 67.10 1.65
N ALA A 40 60.65 66.78 0.57
CA ALA A 40 59.24 67.16 0.39
C ALA A 40 58.37 65.95 0.04
N ALA A 41 57.11 65.97 0.46
CA ALA A 41 56.12 64.91 0.17
C ALA A 41 54.74 65.44 -0.10
N LEU A 42 54.04 64.73 -0.95
CA LEU A 42 52.62 64.88 -1.22
C LEU A 42 51.90 63.56 -0.92
N ALA A 43 50.95 63.58 -0.03
CA ALA A 43 50.07 62.49 0.25
C ALA A 43 48.64 62.83 -0.12
N VAL A 44 48.03 61.97 -0.92
CA VAL A 44 46.64 62.13 -1.33
C VAL A 44 45.85 60.94 -0.83
N PRO A 45 44.71 61.12 -0.14
CA PRO A 45 43.89 60.05 0.35
C PRO A 45 43.20 59.33 -0.79
N MET A 46 43.10 58.00 -0.71
CA MET A 46 42.27 57.15 -1.55
C MET A 46 40.89 57.04 -0.89
N VAL A 47 39.91 57.75 -1.42
CA VAL A 47 38.58 57.89 -0.82
C VAL A 47 37.56 57.01 -1.59
N ARG A 48 36.80 56.20 -0.88
CA ARG A 48 35.71 55.40 -1.39
C ARG A 48 34.40 55.76 -0.69
N GLY A 49 33.54 56.54 -1.35
CA GLY A 49 32.36 57.12 -0.69
C GLY A 49 32.77 57.99 0.51
N ASP A 50 32.35 57.63 1.70
CA ASP A 50 32.73 58.32 2.93
C ASP A 50 33.95 57.74 3.64
N ASP A 51 34.52 56.63 3.12
CA ASP A 51 35.63 55.93 3.75
C ASP A 51 36.95 56.23 3.06
N VAL A 52 38.01 56.44 3.86
CA VAL A 52 39.38 56.50 3.35
C VAL A 52 40.03 55.11 3.46
N ILE A 53 40.29 54.47 2.32
CA ILE A 53 40.84 53.12 2.24
C ILE A 53 42.37 53.06 2.23
N GLY A 54 43.02 54.22 2.08
CA GLY A 54 44.49 54.35 2.04
C GLY A 54 44.96 55.75 1.65
N ALA A 55 46.22 55.88 1.31
CA ALA A 55 46.76 57.09 0.71
C ALA A 55 47.88 56.75 -0.27
N VAL A 56 48.00 57.52 -1.34
CA VAL A 56 49.12 57.53 -2.25
C VAL A 56 50.13 58.59 -1.83
N LEU A 57 51.38 58.23 -1.63
CA LEU A 57 52.43 59.11 -1.23
C LEU A 57 53.50 59.19 -2.34
N VAL A 58 53.89 60.42 -2.66
CA VAL A 58 55.04 60.71 -3.51
C VAL A 58 55.96 61.66 -2.75
N ALA A 59 57.27 61.40 -2.81
CA ALA A 59 58.27 62.22 -2.13
C ALA A 59 59.38 62.59 -3.12
N LYS A 60 60.09 63.74 -2.85
CA LYS A 60 61.25 64.18 -3.60
C LYS A 60 62.36 64.64 -2.62
N ASP A 61 63.58 64.61 -3.06
CA ASP A 61 64.80 64.92 -2.31
C ASP A 61 65.10 66.45 -2.25
N GLU A 62 64.48 67.22 -3.13
CA GLU A 62 64.56 68.68 -3.13
C GLU A 62 63.44 69.31 -2.29
N PRO A 63 63.74 70.35 -1.46
CA PRO A 63 62.71 71.10 -0.75
C PRO A 63 61.86 71.92 -1.71
N GLY A 64 60.57 72.05 -1.40
CA GLY A 64 59.60 72.79 -2.19
C GLY A 64 58.26 72.02 -2.30
N ARG A 65 57.16 72.74 -2.21
CA ARG A 65 55.82 72.19 -2.33
C ARG A 65 55.62 71.65 -3.75
N PHE A 66 54.83 70.59 -3.90
CA PHE A 66 54.33 70.15 -5.19
C PHE A 66 53.35 71.18 -5.74
N THR A 67 53.38 71.41 -7.03
CA THR A 67 52.49 72.31 -7.72
C THR A 67 51.07 71.84 -7.72
N ASP A 68 50.08 72.67 -7.88
CA ASP A 68 48.65 72.31 -7.93
C ASP A 68 48.36 71.31 -9.06
N ASN A 69 49.08 71.37 -10.18
CA ASN A 69 48.98 70.40 -11.23
C ASN A 69 49.51 69.00 -10.80
N GLN A 70 50.55 68.92 -10.02
CA GLN A 70 51.08 67.68 -9.48
C GLN A 70 50.15 67.09 -8.43
N VAL A 71 49.51 67.94 -7.59
CA VAL A 71 48.49 67.53 -6.64
C VAL A 71 47.33 66.91 -7.36
N LYS A 72 46.73 67.62 -8.34
CA LYS A 72 45.63 67.09 -9.19
C LYS A 72 45.95 65.82 -9.91
N LEU A 73 47.20 65.67 -10.39
CA LEU A 73 47.62 64.45 -11.06
C LEU A 73 47.68 63.28 -10.09
N LEU A 74 48.19 63.50 -8.85
CA LEU A 74 48.22 62.46 -7.83
C LEU A 74 46.84 62.11 -7.31
N GLU A 75 45.90 63.06 -7.20
CA GLU A 75 44.50 62.83 -6.91
C GLU A 75 43.87 61.90 -7.98
N THR A 76 44.15 62.17 -9.26
CA THR A 76 43.68 61.32 -10.34
C THR A 76 44.24 59.88 -10.22
N PHE A 77 45.50 59.70 -9.88
CA PHE A 77 46.08 58.38 -9.63
C PHE A 77 45.47 57.72 -8.37
N ALA A 78 45.19 58.46 -7.31
CA ALA A 78 44.52 57.91 -6.14
C ALA A 78 43.10 57.45 -6.49
N ASP A 79 42.33 58.20 -7.26
CA ASP A 79 41.00 57.79 -7.77
C ASP A 79 41.07 56.55 -8.65
N GLN A 80 42.07 56.47 -9.56
CA GLN A 80 42.26 55.29 -10.38
C GLN A 80 42.66 54.03 -9.55
N ALA A 81 43.45 54.22 -8.49
CA ALA A 81 43.78 53.15 -7.58
C ALA A 81 42.56 52.65 -6.80
N VAL A 82 41.67 53.57 -6.34
CA VAL A 82 40.39 53.19 -5.71
C VAL A 82 39.55 52.36 -6.66
N ILE A 83 39.39 52.81 -7.90
CA ILE A 83 38.62 52.08 -8.92
C ILE A 83 39.22 50.68 -9.15
N ALA A 84 40.53 50.57 -9.29
CA ALA A 84 41.19 49.28 -9.51
C ALA A 84 41.02 48.31 -8.33
N ILE A 85 41.17 48.80 -7.10
CA ILE A 85 40.94 48.02 -5.88
C ILE A 85 39.48 47.54 -5.79
N GLU A 86 38.52 48.44 -6.07
CA GLU A 86 37.11 48.11 -6.01
C GLU A 86 36.69 47.11 -7.11
N ASN A 87 37.16 47.31 -8.33
CA ASN A 87 36.91 46.37 -9.40
C ASN A 87 37.45 44.94 -9.09
N THR A 88 38.64 44.85 -8.50
CA THR A 88 39.22 43.57 -8.09
C THR A 88 38.39 42.94 -6.97
N ARG A 89 37.94 43.74 -5.98
CA ARG A 89 37.06 43.25 -4.91
C ARG A 89 35.71 42.73 -5.45
N LEU A 90 35.05 43.52 -6.30
CA LEU A 90 33.76 43.16 -6.90
C LEU A 90 33.90 41.93 -7.81
N PHE A 91 34.99 41.82 -8.56
CA PHE A 91 35.26 40.64 -9.38
C PHE A 91 35.39 39.38 -8.51
N ASN A 92 36.18 39.43 -7.46
CA ASN A 92 36.39 38.30 -6.55
C ASN A 92 35.08 37.92 -5.83
N GLU A 93 34.28 38.90 -5.40
CA GLU A 93 32.97 38.67 -4.77
C GLU A 93 32.00 38.04 -5.75
N THR A 94 31.95 38.49 -7.00
CA THR A 94 31.10 37.96 -8.07
C THR A 94 31.52 36.53 -8.43
N GLN A 95 32.81 36.28 -8.57
CA GLN A 95 33.36 34.95 -8.85
C GLN A 95 32.98 33.96 -7.74
N ALA A 96 33.20 34.32 -6.48
CA ALA A 96 32.83 33.49 -5.33
C ALA A 96 31.32 33.26 -5.20
N ALA A 97 30.50 34.24 -5.59
CA ALA A 97 29.04 34.06 -5.65
C ALA A 97 28.61 33.11 -6.77
N LEU A 98 29.24 33.21 -7.95
CA LEU A 98 28.97 32.32 -9.09
C LEU A 98 29.37 30.87 -8.75
N GLU A 99 30.52 30.64 -8.17
CA GLU A 99 30.97 29.32 -7.74
C GLU A 99 30.00 28.67 -6.74
N ARG A 100 29.53 29.44 -5.76
CA ARG A 100 28.49 28.97 -4.81
C ARG A 100 27.19 28.63 -5.50
N GLN A 101 26.71 29.50 -6.40
CA GLN A 101 25.48 29.28 -7.14
C GLN A 101 25.56 28.03 -8.02
N THR A 102 26.67 27.86 -8.74
CA THR A 102 26.91 26.69 -9.60
C THR A 102 26.89 25.40 -8.76
N ALA A 103 27.65 25.37 -7.63
CA ALA A 103 27.69 24.21 -6.76
C ALA A 103 26.31 23.82 -6.18
N THR A 104 25.52 24.85 -5.78
CA THR A 104 24.17 24.60 -5.29
C THR A 104 23.25 24.08 -6.40
N SER A 105 23.36 24.64 -7.64
CA SER A 105 22.55 24.19 -8.77
C SER A 105 22.87 22.75 -9.20
N GLU A 106 24.12 22.36 -9.14
CA GLU A 106 24.53 20.98 -9.46
C GLU A 106 23.98 19.96 -8.45
N VAL A 107 24.03 20.28 -7.15
CA VAL A 107 23.40 19.44 -6.10
C VAL A 107 21.88 19.33 -6.31
N LEU A 108 21.21 20.45 -6.61
CA LEU A 108 19.77 20.45 -6.92
C LEU A 108 19.43 19.61 -8.16
N ALA A 109 20.27 19.62 -9.18
CA ALA A 109 20.08 18.77 -10.37
C ALA A 109 20.17 17.28 -10.01
N VAL A 110 21.10 16.87 -9.14
CA VAL A 110 21.20 15.49 -8.64
C VAL A 110 19.98 15.10 -7.82
N ILE A 111 19.51 16.00 -6.92
CA ILE A 111 18.27 15.78 -6.14
C ILE A 111 17.07 15.55 -7.07
N GLY A 112 16.94 16.34 -8.14
CA GLY A 112 15.84 16.21 -9.10
C GLY A 112 15.89 14.95 -9.96
N SER A 113 17.10 14.42 -10.24
CA SER A 113 17.29 13.21 -11.06
C SER A 113 17.24 11.89 -10.29
N SER A 114 17.30 11.91 -8.96
CA SER A 114 17.34 10.72 -8.09
C SER A 114 16.25 10.75 -7.02
N PRO A 115 14.97 10.66 -7.38
CA PRO A 115 13.87 10.80 -6.40
C PRO A 115 13.73 9.59 -5.47
N THR A 116 14.28 8.43 -5.84
CA THR A 116 14.15 7.16 -5.10
C THR A 116 15.37 6.79 -4.28
N ASP A 117 16.54 7.37 -4.62
CA ASP A 117 17.82 7.03 -3.99
C ASP A 117 18.56 8.30 -3.56
N VAL A 118 18.86 8.40 -2.28
CA VAL A 118 19.60 9.54 -1.71
C VAL A 118 21.12 9.41 -1.86
N GLN A 119 21.64 8.23 -2.19
CA GLN A 119 23.09 7.99 -2.25
C GLN A 119 23.81 8.93 -3.22
N PRO A 120 23.35 9.13 -4.48
CA PRO A 120 23.99 10.05 -5.41
C PRO A 120 24.03 11.50 -4.90
N VAL A 121 23.02 11.89 -4.09
CA VAL A 121 22.95 13.23 -3.51
C VAL A 121 24.02 13.41 -2.42
N PHE A 122 24.15 12.44 -1.51
CA PHE A 122 25.19 12.47 -0.48
C PHE A 122 26.59 12.47 -1.09
N ASP A 123 26.83 11.64 -2.11
CA ASP A 123 28.10 11.59 -2.81
C ASP A 123 28.46 12.95 -3.43
N ALA A 124 27.51 13.58 -4.13
CA ALA A 124 27.71 14.90 -4.74
C ALA A 124 27.93 16.00 -3.68
N ILE A 125 27.18 15.99 -2.60
CA ILE A 125 27.30 16.98 -1.51
C ILE A 125 28.68 16.86 -0.85
N VAL A 126 29.11 15.64 -0.50
CA VAL A 126 30.40 15.41 0.15
C VAL A 126 31.55 15.83 -0.76
N GLU A 127 31.51 15.46 -2.04
CA GLU A 127 32.53 15.83 -3.02
C GLU A 127 32.61 17.35 -3.20
N ARG A 128 31.49 18.04 -3.32
CA ARG A 128 31.44 19.51 -3.46
C ARG A 128 31.87 20.22 -2.20
N ALA A 129 31.41 19.78 -1.04
CA ALA A 129 31.82 20.33 0.25
C ALA A 129 33.33 20.22 0.46
N MET A 130 33.91 19.04 0.18
CA MET A 130 35.35 18.82 0.27
C MET A 130 36.13 19.75 -0.67
N ASN A 131 35.75 19.81 -1.94
CA ASN A 131 36.49 20.59 -2.95
C ASN A 131 36.42 22.10 -2.68
N LEU A 132 35.24 22.65 -2.33
CA LEU A 132 35.09 24.07 -2.08
C LEU A 132 35.72 24.55 -0.77
N CYS A 133 35.81 23.65 0.22
CA CYS A 133 36.46 23.95 1.49
C CYS A 133 37.98 23.72 1.46
N GLY A 134 38.56 23.24 0.35
CA GLY A 134 39.95 22.79 0.30
C GLY A 134 40.19 21.64 1.28
N GLY A 135 39.17 20.79 1.45
CA GLY A 135 39.23 19.68 2.39
C GLY A 135 40.10 18.55 1.93
N ARG A 136 40.80 17.91 2.88
CA ARG A 136 41.53 16.67 2.66
C ARG A 136 40.57 15.49 2.52
N PHE A 137 39.50 15.48 3.32
CA PHE A 137 38.43 14.51 3.25
C PHE A 137 37.09 15.19 3.56
N GLY A 138 36.01 14.54 3.17
CA GLY A 138 34.62 14.89 3.50
C GLY A 138 33.82 13.65 3.84
N LEU A 139 32.82 13.79 4.72
CA LEU A 139 31.90 12.71 5.09
C LEU A 139 30.50 13.26 5.34
N ALA A 140 29.50 12.42 5.10
CA ALA A 140 28.13 12.63 5.54
C ALA A 140 27.65 11.43 6.33
N THR A 141 26.93 11.68 7.42
CA THR A 141 26.30 10.62 8.23
C THR A 141 24.81 10.85 8.31
N ARG A 142 24.03 9.77 8.43
CA ARG A 142 22.62 9.81 8.84
C ARG A 142 22.50 9.45 10.31
N TYR A 143 21.51 9.95 10.99
CA TYR A 143 21.21 9.64 12.38
C TYR A 143 19.76 9.22 12.53
N ASP A 144 19.51 8.03 13.06
CA ASP A 144 18.17 7.45 13.21
C ASP A 144 17.50 7.78 14.57
N GLY A 145 18.19 8.51 15.42
CA GLY A 145 17.80 8.81 16.80
C GLY A 145 18.56 7.98 17.84
N ARG A 146 19.34 6.99 17.41
CA ARG A 146 20.16 6.11 18.25
C ARG A 146 21.58 5.94 17.71
N LEU A 147 21.72 5.64 16.43
CA LEU A 147 22.99 5.34 15.78
C LEU A 147 23.28 6.31 14.62
N MET A 148 24.55 6.58 14.40
CA MET A 148 25.07 7.24 13.20
C MET A 148 25.38 6.18 12.16
N HIS A 149 24.90 6.40 10.94
CA HIS A 149 25.16 5.57 9.77
C HIS A 149 25.96 6.37 8.76
N LEU A 150 27.09 5.86 8.28
CA LEU A 150 27.85 6.52 7.24
C LEU A 150 27.01 6.56 5.95
N ALA A 151 26.77 7.76 5.40
CA ALA A 151 26.01 7.96 4.18
C ALA A 151 26.94 8.14 2.96
N ALA A 152 28.00 8.92 3.10
CA ALA A 152 29.03 9.10 2.06
C ALA A 152 30.36 9.50 2.69
N ALA A 153 31.46 9.14 2.04
CA ALA A 153 32.82 9.53 2.45
C ALA A 153 33.72 9.68 1.22
N ARG A 154 34.65 10.64 1.24
CA ARG A 154 35.62 10.89 0.19
C ARG A 154 36.93 11.38 0.80
N GLY A 155 38.03 11.04 0.16
CA GLY A 155 39.39 11.55 0.48
C GLY A 155 40.09 10.87 1.65
N PHE A 156 39.56 9.80 2.20
CA PHE A 156 40.19 8.99 3.24
C PHE A 156 41.35 8.17 2.67
N ALA A 157 42.40 7.96 3.49
CA ALA A 157 43.60 7.21 3.08
C ALA A 157 43.34 5.69 2.96
N ASP A 158 42.40 5.18 3.72
CA ASP A 158 42.00 3.77 3.75
C ASP A 158 40.47 3.62 3.93
N ASP A 159 39.80 3.18 2.87
CA ASP A 159 38.35 2.99 2.85
C ASP A 159 37.93 1.77 3.69
N SER A 160 38.79 0.79 3.94
CA SER A 160 38.45 -0.38 4.75
C SER A 160 38.12 -0.05 6.21
N LEU A 161 38.59 1.10 6.69
CA LEU A 161 38.28 1.59 8.03
C LEU A 161 36.93 2.30 8.12
N LEU A 162 36.31 2.62 6.99
CA LEU A 162 34.98 3.22 6.96
C LEU A 162 33.91 2.22 7.43
N ASP A 163 34.16 0.91 7.28
CA ASP A 163 33.26 -0.15 7.79
C ASP A 163 33.16 -0.13 9.32
N GLN A 164 34.18 0.37 10.02
CA GLN A 164 34.15 0.53 11.48
C GLN A 164 33.27 1.70 11.95
N TRP A 165 32.85 2.55 11.04
CA TRP A 165 31.99 3.72 11.31
C TRP A 165 30.51 3.46 10.96
N GLN A 166 30.19 2.23 10.58
CA GLN A 166 28.81 1.85 10.38
C GLN A 166 28.19 1.55 11.75
N ASP A 167 27.02 2.17 11.99
CA ASP A 167 26.17 1.90 13.17
C ASP A 167 26.79 2.25 14.52
N VAL A 168 27.39 3.44 14.64
CA VAL A 168 28.04 3.92 15.86
C VAL A 168 27.14 4.90 16.61
N ALA A 169 27.05 4.76 17.94
CA ALA A 169 26.38 5.78 18.77
C ALA A 169 27.15 7.11 18.75
N PRO A 170 26.47 8.26 18.67
CA PRO A 170 27.14 9.55 18.69
C PRO A 170 27.82 9.77 20.05
N ASP A 171 29.08 10.18 20.03
CA ASP A 171 29.85 10.53 21.22
C ASP A 171 30.66 11.82 21.03
N ARG A 172 31.27 12.31 22.09
CA ARG A 172 32.04 13.58 22.07
C ARG A 172 33.47 13.42 21.52
N SER A 173 33.95 12.19 21.33
CA SER A 173 35.28 11.94 20.80
C SER A 173 35.42 12.28 19.32
N VAL A 174 34.30 12.46 18.61
CA VAL A 174 34.28 12.81 17.19
C VAL A 174 33.46 14.06 16.92
N GLY A 175 33.91 14.92 16.02
CA GLY A 175 33.23 16.16 15.70
C GLY A 175 31.80 15.97 15.16
N ALA A 176 31.57 14.92 14.35
CA ALA A 176 30.23 14.55 13.87
C ALA A 176 29.30 14.14 15.03
N GLY A 177 29.79 13.36 16.00
CA GLY A 177 29.04 12.99 17.19
C GLY A 177 28.66 14.20 18.05
N ARG A 178 29.59 15.14 18.25
CA ARG A 178 29.29 16.42 18.95
C ARG A 178 28.21 17.22 18.23
N ALA A 179 28.27 17.33 16.89
CA ALA A 179 27.28 18.07 16.11
C ALA A 179 25.87 17.46 16.25
N ILE A 180 25.76 16.14 16.34
CA ILE A 180 24.50 15.45 16.61
C ILE A 180 24.00 15.72 18.02
N LEU A 181 24.86 15.54 19.02
CA LEU A 181 24.49 15.69 20.43
C LEU A 181 24.09 17.13 20.79
N GLU A 182 24.74 18.13 20.17
CA GLU A 182 24.53 19.55 20.47
C GLU A 182 23.59 20.24 19.46
N CYS A 183 23.22 19.55 18.37
CA CYS A 183 22.39 20.10 17.27
C CYS A 183 22.88 21.46 16.76
N ARG A 184 24.20 21.66 16.70
CA ARG A 184 24.85 22.87 16.20
C ARG A 184 26.15 22.56 15.44
N THR A 185 26.60 23.51 14.65
CA THR A 185 27.88 23.43 13.98
C THR A 185 29.02 23.34 15.00
N ILE A 186 29.90 22.36 14.80
CA ILE A 186 31.10 22.13 15.61
C ILE A 186 32.33 22.41 14.76
N GLU A 187 33.17 23.33 15.20
CA GLU A 187 34.48 23.61 14.62
C GLU A 187 35.56 23.15 15.58
N ILE A 188 36.51 22.37 15.06
CA ILE A 188 37.73 21.94 15.77
C ILE A 188 38.93 22.50 15.03
N PRO A 189 39.46 23.66 15.48
CA PRO A 189 40.57 24.32 14.78
C PRO A 189 41.89 23.52 14.74
N ASP A 190 42.11 22.71 15.75
CA ASP A 190 43.24 21.76 15.78
C ASP A 190 42.84 20.51 16.57
N VAL A 191 42.67 19.38 15.87
CA VAL A 191 42.26 18.10 16.46
C VAL A 191 43.27 17.54 17.45
N PHE A 192 44.56 17.92 17.34
CA PHE A 192 45.61 17.51 18.29
C PHE A 192 45.65 18.38 19.54
N ALA A 193 45.06 19.55 19.51
CA ALA A 193 44.94 20.46 20.66
C ALA A 193 43.60 20.31 21.39
N ASP A 194 42.60 19.61 20.81
CA ASP A 194 41.28 19.39 21.40
C ASP A 194 41.31 18.21 22.37
N PRO A 195 41.11 18.41 23.68
CA PRO A 195 41.23 17.36 24.69
C PRO A 195 40.13 16.29 24.62
N GLU A 196 39.01 16.60 23.97
CA GLU A 196 37.90 15.65 23.80
C GLU A 196 38.01 14.84 22.50
N TYR A 197 38.94 15.20 21.57
CA TYR A 197 39.03 14.53 20.29
C TYR A 197 39.78 13.19 20.41
N GLY A 198 39.07 12.08 20.16
CA GLY A 198 39.55 10.72 20.38
C GLY A 198 40.26 10.06 19.19
N LEU A 199 40.27 10.68 18.00
CA LEU A 199 40.77 10.08 16.76
C LEU A 199 42.11 10.68 16.27
N GLY A 200 43.05 11.01 17.18
CA GLY A 200 44.33 11.59 16.83
C GLY A 200 45.15 10.72 15.87
N ASP A 201 45.22 9.40 16.07
CA ASP A 201 45.91 8.47 15.18
C ASP A 201 45.30 8.49 13.77
N ARG A 202 43.98 8.56 13.67
CA ARG A 202 43.29 8.69 12.40
C ARG A 202 43.57 10.01 11.72
N ALA A 203 43.55 11.10 12.49
CA ALA A 203 43.91 12.42 11.97
C ALA A 203 45.35 12.46 11.38
N THR A 204 46.26 11.72 12.00
CA THR A 204 47.64 11.55 11.48
C THR A 204 47.62 10.76 10.17
N LEU A 205 46.90 9.65 10.09
CA LEU A 205 46.83 8.79 8.91
C LEU A 205 46.18 9.50 7.71
N ASP A 206 45.06 10.16 7.91
CA ASP A 206 44.33 10.88 6.87
C ASP A 206 44.95 12.27 6.58
N GLY A 207 45.89 12.74 7.39
CA GLY A 207 46.67 13.95 7.17
C GLY A 207 45.87 15.24 7.36
N PHE A 208 45.00 15.31 8.37
CA PHE A 208 44.21 16.52 8.67
C PHE A 208 44.50 17.06 10.07
N ARG A 209 44.27 18.35 10.24
CA ARG A 209 44.46 19.05 11.52
C ARG A 209 43.26 19.87 11.98
N SER A 210 42.44 20.36 11.08
CA SER A 210 41.17 21.01 11.46
C SER A 210 39.98 20.28 10.90
N PHE A 211 38.87 20.36 11.61
CA PHE A 211 37.61 19.69 11.24
C PHE A 211 36.40 20.58 11.53
N VAL A 212 35.43 20.54 10.64
CA VAL A 212 34.12 21.16 10.86
C VAL A 212 33.04 20.11 10.61
N ALA A 213 32.04 20.05 11.48
CA ALA A 213 30.83 19.24 11.31
C ALA A 213 29.59 20.13 11.42
N VAL A 214 28.74 20.07 10.43
CA VAL A 214 27.46 20.80 10.35
C VAL A 214 26.32 19.80 10.51
N PRO A 215 25.36 20.04 11.44
CA PRO A 215 24.24 19.16 11.61
C PRO A 215 23.24 19.35 10.47
N MET A 216 22.65 18.25 10.00
CA MET A 216 21.49 18.21 9.14
C MET A 216 20.23 18.25 10.01
N LEU A 217 19.53 19.38 10.00
CA LEU A 217 18.40 19.63 10.90
C LEU A 217 17.06 19.52 10.18
N ARG A 218 16.18 18.63 10.69
CA ARG A 218 14.79 18.51 10.27
C ARG A 218 13.87 18.92 11.41
N GLN A 219 13.18 20.04 11.27
CA GLN A 219 12.29 20.58 12.31
C GLN A 219 12.98 20.70 13.69
N GLY A 220 14.25 21.13 13.69
CA GLY A 220 15.05 21.30 14.92
C GLY A 220 15.64 20.00 15.51
N ARG A 221 15.42 18.84 14.87
CA ARG A 221 16.03 17.56 15.24
C ARG A 221 17.18 17.25 14.29
N CYS A 222 18.31 16.80 14.83
CA CYS A 222 19.41 16.35 14.01
C CYS A 222 19.09 15.00 13.37
N VAL A 223 19.21 14.89 12.04
CA VAL A 223 19.00 13.67 11.25
C VAL A 223 20.29 13.18 10.59
N GLY A 224 21.41 13.85 10.86
CA GLY A 224 22.72 13.50 10.35
C GLY A 224 23.71 14.66 10.44
N THR A 225 24.89 14.50 9.86
CA THR A 225 25.92 15.54 9.78
C THR A 225 26.62 15.55 8.43
N LEU A 226 27.14 16.71 8.05
CA LEU A 226 28.10 16.89 6.97
C LEU A 226 29.40 17.41 7.59
N GLY A 227 30.51 16.71 7.34
CA GLY A 227 31.82 17.06 7.91
C GLY A 227 32.91 17.21 6.86
N VAL A 228 33.85 18.14 7.10
CA VAL A 228 35.04 18.35 6.25
C VAL A 228 36.26 18.53 7.14
N GLY A 229 37.34 17.81 6.83
CA GLY A 229 38.64 17.94 7.46
C GLY A 229 39.66 18.58 6.53
N ARG A 230 40.51 19.52 7.04
CA ARG A 230 41.61 20.16 6.29
C ARG A 230 42.95 19.79 6.87
N ALA A 231 43.97 19.79 5.99
CA ALA A 231 45.36 19.53 6.39
C ALA A 231 45.95 20.59 7.34
N GLU A 232 45.48 21.82 7.26
CA GLU A 232 45.97 22.95 8.02
C GLU A 232 45.21 23.14 9.33
N ALA A 233 45.89 23.52 10.40
CA ALA A 233 45.22 23.96 11.63
C ALA A 233 44.66 25.37 11.45
N GLY A 234 43.55 25.64 12.11
CA GLY A 234 42.90 26.98 12.13
C GLY A 234 41.38 26.85 11.94
N ALA A 235 40.69 27.93 12.32
CA ALA A 235 39.24 28.04 12.14
C ALA A 235 38.87 28.04 10.65
N PHE A 236 37.70 27.50 10.33
CA PHE A 236 37.16 27.60 8.98
C PHE A 236 36.65 29.04 8.72
N PRO A 237 36.91 29.59 7.52
CA PRO A 237 36.33 30.87 7.14
C PRO A 237 34.79 30.83 7.28
N PRO A 238 34.15 31.87 7.86
CA PRO A 238 32.71 31.88 8.10
C PRO A 238 31.83 31.72 6.86
N ASN A 239 32.34 32.10 5.69
CA ASN A 239 31.65 31.88 4.40
C ASN A 239 31.63 30.40 4.00
N LEU A 240 32.66 29.62 4.34
CA LEU A 240 32.71 28.18 4.07
C LEU A 240 31.82 27.39 5.04
N VAL A 241 31.77 27.81 6.31
CA VAL A 241 30.82 27.22 7.28
C VAL A 241 29.39 27.40 6.80
N ARG A 242 28.97 28.62 6.40
CA ARG A 242 27.66 28.88 5.85
C ARG A 242 27.36 28.09 4.57
N LEU A 243 28.37 27.85 3.74
CA LEU A 243 28.23 27.00 2.54
C LEU A 243 27.93 25.54 2.92
N LEU A 244 28.65 25.00 3.91
CA LEU A 244 28.41 23.65 4.44
C LEU A 244 27.02 23.54 5.08
N GLU A 245 26.56 24.58 5.80
CA GLU A 245 25.18 24.64 6.32
C GLU A 245 24.16 24.58 5.18
N THR A 246 24.40 25.33 4.09
CA THR A 246 23.52 25.24 2.90
C THR A 246 23.50 23.83 2.30
N PHE A 247 24.64 23.15 2.21
CA PHE A 247 24.68 21.77 1.71
C PHE A 247 24.03 20.77 2.67
N ALA A 248 24.16 20.98 3.98
CA ALA A 248 23.44 20.18 4.98
C ALA A 248 21.92 20.34 4.83
N ASP A 249 21.42 21.55 4.60
CA ASP A 249 20.01 21.82 4.31
C ASP A 249 19.53 21.13 3.03
N GLN A 250 20.35 21.14 1.96
CA GLN A 250 20.03 20.41 0.72
C GLN A 250 19.98 18.90 0.94
N ALA A 251 20.87 18.34 1.76
CA ALA A 251 20.82 16.92 2.12
C ALA A 251 19.52 16.56 2.87
N VAL A 252 19.05 17.44 3.77
CA VAL A 252 17.76 17.26 4.46
C VAL A 252 16.60 17.27 3.47
N ILE A 253 16.60 18.21 2.51
CA ILE A 253 15.58 18.27 1.47
C ILE A 253 15.57 17.00 0.63
N ALA A 254 16.73 16.49 0.25
CA ALA A 254 16.84 15.23 -0.51
C ALA A 254 16.30 14.03 0.27
N LEU A 255 16.68 13.90 1.55
CA LEU A 255 16.16 12.85 2.43
C LEU A 255 14.63 12.90 2.54
N GLU A 256 14.07 14.10 2.70
CA GLU A 256 12.63 14.28 2.82
C GLU A 256 11.90 13.99 1.51
N ASN A 257 12.44 14.45 0.38
CA ASN A 257 11.87 14.17 -0.95
C ASN A 257 11.83 12.66 -1.23
N THR A 258 12.91 11.94 -0.98
CA THR A 258 12.95 10.48 -1.18
C THR A 258 11.98 9.77 -0.25
N ARG A 259 11.89 10.19 1.03
CA ARG A 259 10.93 9.63 1.98
C ARG A 259 9.48 9.83 1.49
N LEU A 260 9.12 11.08 1.13
CA LEU A 260 7.78 11.43 0.65
C LEU A 260 7.44 10.72 -0.66
N PHE A 261 8.41 10.60 -1.57
CA PHE A 261 8.23 9.87 -2.82
C PHE A 261 7.91 8.39 -2.56
N ASN A 262 8.72 7.74 -1.71
CA ASN A 262 8.51 6.33 -1.37
C ASN A 262 7.18 6.11 -0.63
N GLU A 263 6.80 6.99 0.29
CA GLU A 263 5.50 6.94 0.97
C GLU A 263 4.33 7.13 -0.01
N THR A 264 4.45 8.07 -0.94
CA THR A 264 3.44 8.32 -1.97
C THR A 264 3.30 7.13 -2.92
N GLN A 265 4.43 6.58 -3.36
CA GLN A 265 4.45 5.40 -4.23
C GLN A 265 3.77 4.19 -3.55
N GLN A 266 4.12 3.91 -2.29
CA GLN A 266 3.49 2.84 -1.52
C GLN A 266 1.98 3.08 -1.30
N ALA A 267 1.57 4.33 -1.06
CA ALA A 267 0.16 4.69 -0.92
C ALA A 267 -0.60 4.45 -2.24
N LEU A 268 -0.01 4.85 -3.37
CA LEU A 268 -0.57 4.64 -4.70
C LEU A 268 -0.71 3.15 -5.04
N GLU A 269 0.31 2.34 -4.75
CA GLU A 269 0.26 0.89 -4.96
C GLU A 269 -0.87 0.24 -4.16
N ARG A 270 -1.03 0.62 -2.88
CA ARG A 270 -2.15 0.14 -2.04
C ARG A 270 -3.50 0.57 -2.59
N GLN A 271 -3.64 1.84 -2.99
CA GLN A 271 -4.88 2.36 -3.56
C GLN A 271 -5.24 1.65 -4.88
N THR A 272 -4.26 1.42 -5.74
CA THR A 272 -4.46 0.71 -7.02
C THR A 272 -4.91 -0.73 -6.76
N ALA A 273 -4.23 -1.46 -5.86
CA ALA A 273 -4.63 -2.82 -5.51
C ALA A 273 -6.05 -2.90 -4.95
N THR A 274 -6.42 -1.98 -4.04
CA THR A 274 -7.77 -1.92 -3.50
C THR A 274 -8.81 -1.61 -4.59
N ALA A 275 -8.50 -0.69 -5.51
CA ALA A 275 -9.39 -0.36 -6.63
C ALA A 275 -9.56 -1.51 -7.63
N GLU A 276 -8.51 -2.30 -7.89
CA GLU A 276 -8.57 -3.50 -8.73
C GLU A 276 -9.50 -4.56 -8.11
N VAL A 277 -9.36 -4.84 -6.82
CA VAL A 277 -10.24 -5.77 -6.09
C VAL A 277 -11.69 -5.29 -6.14
N LEU A 278 -11.96 -4.01 -5.85
CA LEU A 278 -13.30 -3.43 -5.92
C LEU A 278 -13.92 -3.54 -7.33
N ARG A 279 -13.13 -3.32 -8.38
CA ARG A 279 -13.59 -3.48 -9.77
C ARG A 279 -13.97 -4.93 -10.05
N THR A 280 -13.16 -5.88 -9.62
CA THR A 280 -13.43 -7.31 -9.78
C THR A 280 -14.70 -7.72 -9.02
N ILE A 281 -14.90 -7.24 -7.78
CA ILE A 281 -16.14 -7.45 -7.01
C ILE A 281 -17.36 -6.94 -7.81
N SER A 282 -17.26 -5.75 -8.39
CA SER A 282 -18.38 -5.15 -9.14
C SER A 282 -18.70 -5.88 -10.46
N SER A 283 -17.70 -6.50 -11.08
CA SER A 283 -17.88 -7.22 -12.36
C SER A 283 -18.18 -8.71 -12.21
N SER A 284 -17.85 -9.32 -11.07
CA SER A 284 -17.96 -10.76 -10.81
C SER A 284 -19.04 -11.06 -9.76
N VAL A 285 -20.29 -10.63 -10.04
CA VAL A 285 -21.42 -10.81 -9.10
C VAL A 285 -21.90 -12.26 -9.01
N LYS A 286 -21.59 -13.09 -10.01
CA LYS A 286 -22.06 -14.49 -10.11
C LYS A 286 -21.16 -15.49 -9.38
N GLU A 287 -19.86 -15.21 -9.32
CA GLU A 287 -18.82 -16.13 -8.84
C GLU A 287 -17.85 -15.40 -7.92
N THR A 288 -17.46 -16.03 -6.82
CA THR A 288 -16.50 -15.47 -5.85
C THR A 288 -15.05 -15.72 -6.25
N GLU A 289 -14.77 -16.74 -7.05
CA GLU A 289 -13.42 -17.18 -7.39
C GLU A 289 -12.58 -16.09 -8.07
N PRO A 290 -13.08 -15.31 -9.07
CA PRO A 290 -12.31 -14.22 -9.65
C PRO A 290 -11.92 -13.13 -8.66
N VAL A 291 -12.76 -12.91 -7.63
CA VAL A 291 -12.47 -11.93 -6.58
C VAL A 291 -11.39 -12.47 -5.63
N PHE A 292 -11.46 -13.74 -5.26
CA PHE A 292 -10.43 -14.38 -4.43
C PHE A 292 -9.07 -14.34 -5.12
N GLU A 293 -9.01 -14.64 -6.41
CA GLU A 293 -7.80 -14.56 -7.21
C GLU A 293 -7.23 -13.12 -7.23
N ALA A 294 -8.06 -12.10 -7.46
CA ALA A 294 -7.64 -10.70 -7.44
C ALA A 294 -7.10 -10.25 -6.07
N ILE A 295 -7.72 -10.73 -4.97
CA ILE A 295 -7.25 -10.48 -3.61
C ILE A 295 -5.89 -11.15 -3.39
N LEU A 296 -5.75 -12.41 -3.78
CA LEU A 296 -4.51 -13.16 -3.61
C LEU A 296 -3.36 -12.58 -4.43
N ASP A 297 -3.60 -12.16 -5.68
CA ASP A 297 -2.62 -11.47 -6.52
C ASP A 297 -2.17 -10.13 -5.89
N SER A 298 -3.11 -9.41 -5.28
CA SER A 298 -2.81 -8.17 -4.56
C SER A 298 -1.99 -8.45 -3.29
N CYS A 299 -2.31 -9.51 -2.56
CA CYS A 299 -1.52 -9.94 -1.40
C CYS A 299 -0.09 -10.29 -1.79
N GLN A 300 0.13 -11.08 -2.85
CA GLN A 300 1.46 -11.42 -3.33
C GLN A 300 2.28 -10.17 -3.67
N ARG A 301 1.69 -9.26 -4.42
CA ARG A 301 2.35 -8.03 -4.91
C ARG A 301 2.73 -7.09 -3.78
N LEU A 302 1.82 -6.87 -2.81
CA LEU A 302 2.01 -5.88 -1.76
C LEU A 302 2.79 -6.39 -0.56
N PHE A 303 2.57 -7.65 -0.16
CA PHE A 303 3.25 -8.24 1.00
C PHE A 303 4.49 -9.05 0.63
N LYS A 304 4.70 -9.34 -0.66
CA LYS A 304 5.82 -10.17 -1.15
C LYS A 304 5.91 -11.51 -0.41
N VAL A 305 4.76 -12.16 -0.25
CA VAL A 305 4.62 -13.42 0.48
C VAL A 305 4.78 -14.62 -0.44
N ALA A 306 5.31 -15.71 0.12
CA ALA A 306 5.48 -16.97 -0.58
C ALA A 306 4.26 -17.90 -0.44
N ASN A 307 3.57 -17.84 0.71
CA ASN A 307 2.41 -18.70 0.99
C ASN A 307 1.24 -17.86 1.50
N TYR A 308 0.07 -18.03 0.90
CA TYR A 308 -1.13 -17.28 1.22
C TYR A 308 -2.38 -17.97 0.69
N GLY A 309 -3.56 -17.65 1.23
CA GLY A 309 -4.81 -18.26 0.79
C GLY A 309 -6.03 -17.81 1.57
N ILE A 310 -7.18 -18.32 1.14
CA ILE A 310 -8.48 -18.10 1.74
C ILE A 310 -9.02 -19.44 2.24
N LEU A 311 -9.37 -19.49 3.52
CA LEU A 311 -10.03 -20.61 4.18
C LEU A 311 -11.48 -20.19 4.47
N LEU A 312 -12.47 -20.95 4.00
CA LEU A 312 -13.90 -20.74 4.29
C LEU A 312 -14.36 -21.72 5.37
N ALA A 313 -15.19 -21.27 6.28
CA ALA A 313 -15.82 -22.09 7.29
C ALA A 313 -17.04 -22.84 6.69
N GLU A 314 -17.16 -24.14 6.97
CA GLU A 314 -18.24 -25.00 6.47
C GLU A 314 -19.20 -25.49 7.57
N GLY A 315 -19.25 -24.79 8.70
CA GLY A 315 -20.02 -25.23 9.87
C GLY A 315 -19.31 -26.31 10.68
N ASP A 316 -19.86 -26.68 11.82
CA ASP A 316 -19.35 -27.74 12.74
C ASP A 316 -17.84 -27.71 13.04
N GLY A 317 -17.20 -26.51 12.94
CA GLY A 317 -15.77 -26.34 13.16
C GLY A 317 -14.88 -26.80 12.04
N LEU A 318 -15.43 -27.07 10.87
CA LEU A 318 -14.70 -27.43 9.63
C LEU A 318 -14.44 -26.18 8.78
N GLY A 319 -13.37 -26.26 8.00
CA GLY A 319 -13.02 -25.22 7.02
C GLY A 319 -12.51 -25.85 5.73
N ARG A 320 -12.75 -25.18 4.60
CA ARG A 320 -12.27 -25.57 3.27
C ARG A 320 -11.41 -24.47 2.67
N PHE A 321 -10.26 -24.83 2.10
CA PHE A 321 -9.44 -23.87 1.35
C PHE A 321 -10.14 -23.53 0.03
N ALA A 322 -10.62 -22.29 -0.11
CA ALA A 322 -11.28 -21.81 -1.33
C ALA A 322 -10.26 -21.43 -2.41
N ALA A 323 -9.10 -20.87 -2.00
CA ALA A 323 -7.98 -20.57 -2.88
C ALA A 323 -6.68 -20.59 -2.06
N ARG A 324 -5.59 -21.03 -2.67
CA ARG A 324 -4.29 -21.13 -2.00
C ARG A 324 -3.16 -21.06 -3.02
N ARG A 325 -2.10 -20.33 -2.67
CA ARG A 325 -0.84 -20.28 -3.42
C ARG A 325 0.33 -20.57 -2.48
N VAL A 326 1.24 -21.42 -2.92
CA VAL A 326 2.43 -21.84 -2.17
C VAL A 326 3.58 -21.87 -3.17
N GLU A 327 4.61 -21.02 -2.99
CA GLU A 327 5.82 -21.03 -3.81
C GLU A 327 6.73 -22.20 -3.40
N ASP A 328 7.33 -22.88 -4.39
CA ASP A 328 8.35 -23.94 -4.28
C ASP A 328 7.95 -25.25 -3.61
N ILE A 329 6.66 -25.57 -3.46
CA ILE A 329 6.26 -26.87 -2.95
C ILE A 329 5.28 -27.53 -3.92
N VAL A 330 5.83 -28.34 -4.81
CA VAL A 330 5.13 -29.49 -5.35
C VAL A 330 5.10 -30.54 -4.22
N ASP A 331 4.25 -30.34 -3.22
CA ASP A 331 4.07 -31.32 -2.15
C ASP A 331 2.83 -32.17 -2.44
N PRO A 332 3.01 -33.48 -2.68
CA PRO A 332 1.89 -34.40 -2.87
C PRO A 332 0.87 -34.39 -1.72
N MET A 333 1.25 -33.94 -0.51
CA MET A 333 0.33 -33.79 0.62
C MET A 333 -0.42 -32.45 0.60
N LEU A 334 0.08 -31.44 -0.13
CA LEU A 334 -0.62 -30.21 -0.43
C LEU A 334 -1.36 -30.28 -1.78
N GLU A 335 -0.87 -31.10 -2.72
CA GLU A 335 -1.61 -31.55 -3.91
C GLU A 335 -2.68 -32.59 -3.58
N GLY A 336 -2.48 -33.35 -2.51
CA GLY A 336 -3.39 -34.40 -2.05
C GLY A 336 -4.14 -34.07 -0.76
N LEU A 337 -4.03 -32.84 -0.19
CA LEU A 337 -5.12 -32.32 0.60
C LEU A 337 -6.18 -31.97 -0.45
N PRO A 338 -7.20 -32.81 -0.60
CA PRO A 338 -8.34 -32.40 -1.40
C PRO A 338 -8.78 -31.05 -0.84
N PHE A 339 -9.50 -30.26 -1.60
CA PHE A 339 -10.32 -29.19 -1.07
C PHE A 339 -11.40 -29.77 -0.13
N GLU A 340 -11.05 -30.81 0.63
CA GLU A 340 -11.85 -31.47 1.63
C GLU A 340 -11.84 -30.64 2.91
N SER A 341 -12.92 -30.72 3.61
CA SER A 341 -13.12 -30.06 4.89
C SER A 341 -12.05 -30.48 5.89
N VAL A 342 -11.35 -29.51 6.48
CA VAL A 342 -10.36 -29.71 7.52
C VAL A 342 -10.82 -29.06 8.81
N PRO A 343 -10.53 -29.63 10.00
CA PRO A 343 -10.86 -28.99 11.25
C PRO A 343 -10.17 -27.61 11.36
N LEU A 344 -10.92 -26.57 11.72
CA LEU A 344 -10.40 -25.20 11.84
C LEU A 344 -9.30 -25.06 12.89
N ASP A 345 -9.31 -25.89 13.94
CA ASP A 345 -8.30 -25.96 14.98
C ASP A 345 -7.01 -26.69 14.56
N SER A 346 -7.00 -27.33 13.41
CA SER A 346 -5.84 -28.10 12.94
C SER A 346 -4.70 -27.23 12.38
N PHE A 347 -4.96 -25.95 12.09
CA PHE A 347 -3.97 -24.97 11.61
C PHE A 347 -4.08 -23.65 12.36
N VAL A 348 -2.95 -22.95 12.52
CA VAL A 348 -2.94 -21.59 13.12
C VAL A 348 -3.82 -20.62 12.34
N SER A 349 -3.88 -20.75 11.02
CA SER A 349 -4.75 -19.88 10.17
C SER A 349 -6.24 -20.01 10.53
N GLY A 350 -6.72 -21.18 10.96
CA GLY A 350 -8.10 -21.39 11.37
C GLY A 350 -8.45 -20.75 12.73
N ARG A 351 -7.46 -20.43 13.56
CA ARG A 351 -7.69 -19.70 14.82
C ARG A 351 -8.33 -18.33 14.60
N ALA A 352 -8.05 -17.66 13.47
CA ALA A 352 -8.69 -16.39 13.16
C ALA A 352 -10.21 -16.53 13.04
N VAL A 353 -10.70 -17.66 12.49
CA VAL A 353 -12.13 -17.97 12.39
C VAL A 353 -12.72 -18.26 13.76
N LEU A 354 -12.06 -19.10 14.54
CA LEU A 354 -12.54 -19.55 15.86
C LEU A 354 -12.54 -18.41 16.90
N GLU A 355 -11.48 -17.61 16.92
CA GLU A 355 -11.30 -16.52 17.89
C GLU A 355 -11.90 -15.19 17.39
N LYS A 356 -12.36 -15.12 16.13
CA LYS A 356 -12.98 -13.95 15.50
C LYS A 356 -12.12 -12.68 15.60
N ARG A 357 -10.82 -12.83 15.50
CA ARG A 357 -9.84 -11.74 15.55
C ARG A 357 -8.65 -12.04 14.65
N VAL A 358 -7.91 -11.00 14.31
CA VAL A 358 -6.64 -11.16 13.61
C VAL A 358 -5.67 -11.97 14.47
N ILE A 359 -5.07 -12.99 13.88
CA ILE A 359 -4.03 -13.81 14.50
C ILE A 359 -2.70 -13.46 13.83
N TYR A 360 -1.75 -13.03 14.62
CA TYR A 360 -0.38 -12.76 14.18
C TYR A 360 0.59 -13.61 15.00
N VAL A 361 1.37 -14.45 14.32
CA VAL A 361 2.41 -15.29 14.91
C VAL A 361 3.73 -14.92 14.24
N PRO A 362 4.61 -14.19 14.92
CA PRO A 362 5.88 -13.74 14.36
C PRO A 362 6.86 -14.87 14.09
N ASP A 363 6.76 -15.96 14.84
CA ASP A 363 7.61 -17.15 14.76
C ASP A 363 6.78 -18.39 15.13
N VAL A 364 6.46 -19.21 14.12
CA VAL A 364 5.57 -20.36 14.32
C VAL A 364 6.26 -21.50 15.11
N VAL A 365 7.59 -21.60 15.04
CA VAL A 365 8.35 -22.58 15.84
C VAL A 365 8.29 -22.24 17.33
N ALA A 366 8.29 -20.96 17.66
CA ALA A 366 8.21 -20.46 19.04
C ALA A 366 6.77 -20.42 19.59
N GLU A 367 5.75 -20.71 18.77
CA GLU A 367 4.33 -20.69 19.20
C GLU A 367 4.04 -21.91 20.08
N PRO A 368 3.72 -21.71 21.39
CA PRO A 368 3.58 -22.81 22.34
C PRO A 368 2.42 -23.76 22.00
N ASP A 369 1.33 -23.18 21.49
CA ASP A 369 0.08 -23.89 21.22
C ASP A 369 -0.14 -24.15 19.71
N ALA A 370 0.97 -24.26 18.94
CA ALA A 370 0.86 -24.56 17.51
C ALA A 370 0.18 -25.92 17.29
N PRO A 371 -0.89 -26.00 16.47
CA PRO A 371 -1.56 -27.25 16.14
C PRO A 371 -0.63 -28.26 15.48
N GLU A 372 -0.98 -29.57 15.56
CA GLU A 372 -0.13 -30.65 15.07
C GLU A 372 0.16 -30.52 13.56
N ASN A 373 -0.84 -30.19 12.75
CA ASN A 373 -0.63 -30.02 11.30
C ASN A 373 0.28 -28.81 11.00
N THR A 374 0.22 -27.77 11.81
CA THR A 374 1.15 -26.64 11.71
C THR A 374 2.58 -27.07 12.04
N ARG A 375 2.79 -27.86 13.08
CA ARG A 375 4.13 -28.40 13.43
C ARG A 375 4.69 -29.31 12.34
N ARG A 376 3.88 -30.21 11.80
CA ARG A 376 4.27 -31.05 10.63
C ARG A 376 4.62 -30.21 9.41
N LEU A 377 3.91 -29.11 9.18
CA LEU A 377 4.21 -28.18 8.09
C LEU A 377 5.57 -27.53 8.31
N VAL A 378 5.86 -27.05 9.54
CA VAL A 378 7.17 -26.47 9.90
C VAL A 378 8.33 -27.44 9.67
N GLU A 379 8.17 -28.71 10.03
CA GLU A 379 9.19 -29.76 9.79
C GLU A 379 9.54 -29.91 8.31
N ARG A 380 8.61 -29.61 7.41
CA ARG A 380 8.76 -29.77 5.98
C ARG A 380 9.26 -28.53 5.27
N ILE A 381 8.66 -27.38 5.58
CA ILE A 381 8.94 -26.11 4.88
C ILE A 381 9.87 -25.18 5.66
N GLY A 382 10.23 -25.52 6.91
CA GLY A 382 10.99 -24.66 7.81
C GLY A 382 10.11 -23.64 8.53
N ASN A 383 10.75 -22.78 9.33
CA ASN A 383 10.07 -21.75 10.12
C ASN A 383 9.49 -20.63 9.27
N TYR A 384 8.36 -20.06 9.69
CA TYR A 384 7.70 -18.95 9.04
C TYR A 384 6.97 -18.05 10.05
N SER A 385 6.66 -16.82 9.65
CA SER A 385 5.71 -15.96 10.35
C SER A 385 4.34 -16.04 9.67
N LEU A 386 3.26 -15.96 10.44
CA LEU A 386 1.89 -16.05 9.93
C LEU A 386 1.06 -14.84 10.35
N LEU A 387 0.29 -14.31 9.42
CA LEU A 387 -0.77 -13.35 9.66
C LEU A 387 -2.07 -13.89 9.07
N SER A 388 -3.16 -13.92 9.86
CA SER A 388 -4.46 -14.40 9.44
C SER A 388 -5.56 -13.44 9.91
N ALA A 389 -6.37 -12.95 8.99
CA ALA A 389 -7.49 -12.05 9.25
C ALA A 389 -8.82 -12.77 9.03
N PRO A 390 -9.77 -12.72 9.97
CA PRO A 390 -11.07 -13.35 9.82
C PRO A 390 -11.93 -12.62 8.78
N LEU A 391 -12.73 -13.37 8.02
CA LEU A 391 -13.76 -12.86 7.12
C LEU A 391 -15.04 -12.66 7.93
N MET A 392 -15.19 -11.50 8.58
CA MET A 392 -16.25 -11.23 9.54
C MET A 392 -17.57 -10.83 8.88
N HIS A 393 -18.68 -11.50 9.24
CA HIS A 393 -20.03 -11.15 8.79
C HIS A 393 -21.03 -11.35 9.93
N GLU A 394 -21.82 -10.32 10.26
CA GLU A 394 -22.92 -10.33 11.25
C GLU A 394 -22.61 -11.08 12.56
N GLY A 395 -21.38 -10.89 13.11
CA GLY A 395 -20.95 -11.48 14.37
C GLY A 395 -20.40 -12.91 14.27
N GLY A 396 -20.37 -13.50 13.06
CA GLY A 396 -19.69 -14.76 12.72
C GLY A 396 -18.45 -14.53 11.85
N ALA A 397 -17.65 -15.55 11.67
CA ALA A 397 -16.57 -15.56 10.71
C ALA A 397 -16.90 -16.56 9.60
N LEU A 398 -16.99 -16.07 8.35
CA LEU A 398 -17.20 -16.89 7.15
C LEU A 398 -15.96 -17.67 6.75
N GLY A 399 -14.80 -17.27 7.29
CA GLY A 399 -13.50 -17.84 6.93
C GLY A 399 -12.35 -16.99 7.41
N ALA A 400 -11.17 -17.17 6.82
CA ALA A 400 -9.99 -16.35 7.05
C ALA A 400 -9.16 -16.16 5.77
N LEU A 401 -8.61 -14.97 5.61
CA LEU A 401 -7.55 -14.65 4.66
C LEU A 401 -6.22 -14.72 5.41
N TRP A 402 -5.28 -15.53 4.95
CA TRP A 402 -4.01 -15.73 5.61
C TRP A 402 -2.83 -15.58 4.65
N LEU A 403 -1.67 -15.21 5.21
CA LEU A 403 -0.40 -15.12 4.49
C LEU A 403 0.78 -15.37 5.43
N SER A 404 1.92 -15.79 4.87
CA SER A 404 3.13 -16.08 5.64
C SER A 404 4.40 -15.65 4.93
N HIS A 405 5.43 -15.29 5.72
CA HIS A 405 6.79 -15.05 5.24
C HIS A 405 7.72 -16.20 5.64
N ARG A 406 8.52 -16.63 4.70
CA ARG A 406 9.58 -17.60 4.90
C ARG A 406 10.88 -17.10 4.25
N PRO A 407 11.96 -16.86 5.02
CA PRO A 407 12.08 -16.97 6.48
C PRO A 407 11.15 -16.01 7.25
N PRO A 408 10.94 -16.22 8.58
CA PRO A 408 10.10 -15.34 9.39
C PRO A 408 10.52 -13.89 9.27
N ARG A 409 9.54 -13.02 9.05
CA ARG A 409 9.66 -11.56 9.02
C ARG A 409 8.50 -10.96 9.81
N PRO A 410 8.71 -9.93 10.64
CA PRO A 410 7.60 -9.27 11.32
C PRO A 410 6.69 -8.57 10.31
N PHE A 411 5.38 -8.60 10.59
CA PHE A 411 4.38 -7.77 9.93
C PHE A 411 4.19 -6.48 10.72
N ASP A 412 4.19 -5.36 10.04
CA ASP A 412 3.91 -4.06 10.66
C ASP A 412 2.40 -3.79 10.78
N ASP A 413 2.03 -2.76 11.57
CA ASP A 413 0.62 -2.39 11.79
C ASP A 413 -0.11 -2.03 10.49
N LYS A 414 0.61 -1.50 9.50
CA LYS A 414 0.03 -1.14 8.19
C LYS A 414 -0.27 -2.37 7.35
N GLU A 415 0.58 -3.38 7.41
CA GLU A 415 0.37 -4.67 6.75
C GLU A 415 -0.83 -5.40 7.39
N ILE A 416 -0.92 -5.40 8.72
CA ILE A 416 -2.04 -5.99 9.45
C ILE A 416 -3.37 -5.31 9.05
N ALA A 417 -3.42 -3.98 9.04
CA ALA A 417 -4.61 -3.23 8.65
C ALA A 417 -4.99 -3.44 7.17
N LEU A 418 -4.00 -3.58 6.29
CA LEU A 418 -4.23 -3.84 4.87
C LEU A 418 -4.81 -5.25 4.64
N LEU A 419 -4.31 -6.27 5.35
CA LEU A 419 -4.87 -7.62 5.25
C LEU A 419 -6.32 -7.65 5.74
N GLN A 420 -6.63 -6.93 6.83
CA GLN A 420 -8.01 -6.79 7.30
C GLN A 420 -8.90 -6.14 6.23
N THR A 421 -8.42 -5.10 5.55
CA THR A 421 -9.16 -4.47 4.45
C THR A 421 -9.46 -5.46 3.33
N PHE A 422 -8.52 -6.31 2.94
CA PHE A 422 -8.76 -7.34 1.93
C PHE A 422 -9.71 -8.44 2.43
N ALA A 423 -9.65 -8.79 3.71
CA ALA A 423 -10.60 -9.72 4.32
C ALA A 423 -12.04 -9.15 4.26
N ASP A 424 -12.21 -7.86 4.56
CA ASP A 424 -13.51 -7.17 4.46
C ASP A 424 -14.03 -7.15 3.02
N GLN A 425 -13.15 -6.95 2.02
CA GLN A 425 -13.52 -7.02 0.59
C GLN A 425 -13.95 -8.42 0.17
N ALA A 426 -13.28 -9.47 0.67
CA ALA A 426 -13.68 -10.85 0.41
C ALA A 426 -15.08 -11.14 0.96
N VAL A 427 -15.41 -10.63 2.15
CA VAL A 427 -16.77 -10.75 2.72
C VAL A 427 -17.80 -10.09 1.82
N ILE A 428 -17.54 -8.88 1.34
CA ILE A 428 -18.45 -8.18 0.42
C ILE A 428 -18.69 -9.00 -0.85
N ALA A 429 -17.63 -9.63 -1.40
CA ALA A 429 -17.76 -10.47 -2.58
C ALA A 429 -18.62 -11.72 -2.32
N ILE A 430 -18.40 -12.40 -1.21
CA ILE A 430 -19.18 -13.58 -0.81
C ILE A 430 -20.67 -13.21 -0.68
N GLU A 431 -20.95 -12.11 0.03
CA GLU A 431 -22.32 -11.65 0.27
C GLU A 431 -23.00 -11.20 -1.03
N ASN A 432 -22.31 -10.48 -1.91
CA ASN A 432 -22.87 -10.08 -3.20
C ASN A 432 -23.27 -11.29 -4.04
N THR A 433 -22.41 -12.31 -4.10
CA THR A 433 -22.70 -13.54 -4.85
C THR A 433 -23.88 -14.30 -4.24
N ARG A 434 -23.96 -14.39 -2.90
CA ARG A 434 -25.09 -15.00 -2.18
C ARG A 434 -26.39 -14.27 -2.48
N LEU A 435 -26.41 -12.94 -2.31
CA LEU A 435 -27.58 -12.11 -2.56
C LEU A 435 -28.04 -12.14 -4.02
N PHE A 436 -27.09 -12.15 -4.95
CA PHE A 436 -27.40 -12.27 -6.37
C PHE A 436 -28.10 -13.61 -6.67
N ARG A 437 -27.56 -14.72 -6.15
CA ARG A 437 -28.16 -16.05 -6.33
C ARG A 437 -29.57 -16.11 -5.72
N GLU A 438 -29.73 -15.64 -4.48
CA GLU A 438 -31.05 -15.59 -3.82
C GLU A 438 -32.07 -14.74 -4.60
N THR A 439 -31.60 -13.59 -5.14
CA THR A 439 -32.43 -12.71 -5.95
C THR A 439 -32.85 -13.37 -7.27
N GLN A 440 -31.88 -14.03 -7.92
CA GLN A 440 -32.13 -14.75 -9.17
C GLN A 440 -33.13 -15.90 -8.98
N GLU A 441 -32.97 -16.72 -7.93
CA GLU A 441 -33.88 -17.78 -7.57
C GLU A 441 -35.29 -17.25 -7.22
N ALA A 442 -35.37 -16.09 -6.54
CA ALA A 442 -36.64 -15.45 -6.22
C ALA A 442 -37.32 -14.91 -7.48
N LEU A 443 -36.55 -14.30 -8.40
CA LEU A 443 -37.08 -13.81 -9.68
C LEU A 443 -37.61 -14.96 -10.56
N GLU A 444 -36.86 -16.06 -10.66
CA GLU A 444 -37.30 -17.24 -11.42
C GLU A 444 -38.62 -17.80 -10.87
N ARG A 445 -38.74 -17.91 -9.53
CA ARG A 445 -39.99 -18.33 -8.89
C ARG A 445 -41.14 -17.36 -9.18
N GLN A 446 -40.88 -16.06 -9.09
CA GLN A 446 -41.89 -15.04 -9.36
C GLN A 446 -42.35 -15.04 -10.81
N THR A 447 -41.41 -15.18 -11.76
CA THR A 447 -41.72 -15.27 -13.19
C THR A 447 -42.60 -16.47 -13.50
N ALA A 448 -42.20 -17.66 -12.98
CA ALA A 448 -43.00 -18.88 -13.17
C ALA A 448 -44.43 -18.77 -12.61
N THR A 449 -44.56 -18.13 -11.43
CA THR A 449 -45.89 -17.90 -10.86
C THR A 449 -46.74 -16.92 -11.72
N ALA A 450 -46.10 -15.85 -12.25
CA ALA A 450 -46.79 -14.88 -13.11
C ALA A 450 -47.26 -15.52 -14.44
N GLU A 451 -46.42 -16.37 -15.07
CA GLU A 451 -46.76 -17.07 -16.29
C GLU A 451 -47.97 -18.03 -16.10
N VAL A 452 -48.03 -18.74 -14.98
CA VAL A 452 -49.18 -19.59 -14.64
C VAL A 452 -50.47 -18.74 -14.44
N LEU A 453 -50.35 -17.61 -13.74
CA LEU A 453 -51.50 -16.67 -13.55
C LEU A 453 -52.01 -16.09 -14.88
N GLU A 454 -51.11 -15.82 -15.84
CA GLU A 454 -51.49 -15.36 -17.19
C GLU A 454 -52.29 -16.43 -17.93
N VAL A 455 -51.89 -17.70 -17.86
CA VAL A 455 -52.62 -18.82 -18.46
C VAL A 455 -54.00 -18.99 -17.78
N ILE A 456 -54.06 -18.89 -16.44
CA ILE A 456 -55.34 -18.93 -15.70
C ILE A 456 -56.30 -17.84 -16.18
N SER A 457 -55.77 -16.61 -16.35
CA SER A 457 -56.58 -15.46 -16.75
C SER A 457 -57.07 -15.53 -18.21
N SER A 458 -56.27 -16.13 -19.10
CA SER A 458 -56.58 -16.27 -20.53
C SER A 458 -57.45 -17.47 -20.86
N SER A 459 -57.65 -18.42 -19.93
CA SER A 459 -58.42 -19.66 -20.16
C SER A 459 -59.55 -19.82 -19.13
N PRO A 460 -60.56 -18.94 -19.10
CA PRO A 460 -61.62 -18.96 -18.06
C PRO A 460 -62.61 -20.12 -18.19
N THR A 461 -62.67 -20.80 -19.34
CA THR A 461 -63.62 -21.88 -19.63
C THR A 461 -62.99 -23.27 -19.67
N ASP A 462 -61.68 -23.35 -19.80
CA ASP A 462 -60.94 -24.61 -19.93
C ASP A 462 -59.73 -24.63 -18.98
N VAL A 463 -59.67 -25.61 -18.09
CA VAL A 463 -58.58 -25.82 -17.13
C VAL A 463 -57.43 -26.58 -17.69
N GLN A 464 -57.58 -27.22 -18.86
CA GLN A 464 -56.54 -28.06 -19.46
C GLN A 464 -55.22 -27.32 -19.71
N PRO A 465 -55.22 -26.13 -20.34
CA PRO A 465 -53.99 -25.36 -20.53
C PRO A 465 -53.30 -24.95 -19.21
N VAL A 466 -54.07 -24.76 -18.15
CA VAL A 466 -53.54 -24.42 -16.82
C VAL A 466 -52.83 -25.59 -16.19
N PHE A 467 -53.40 -26.80 -16.24
CA PHE A 467 -52.71 -28.00 -15.75
C PHE A 467 -51.43 -28.28 -16.53
N GLU A 468 -51.43 -28.11 -17.84
CA GLU A 468 -50.27 -28.28 -18.69
C GLU A 468 -49.15 -27.30 -18.33
N ALA A 469 -49.48 -26.01 -18.21
CA ALA A 469 -48.52 -24.97 -17.83
C ALA A 469 -47.94 -25.20 -16.42
N ILE A 470 -48.80 -25.56 -15.45
CA ILE A 470 -48.34 -25.82 -14.07
C ILE A 470 -47.41 -27.03 -14.02
N VAL A 471 -47.77 -28.15 -14.67
CA VAL A 471 -46.93 -29.35 -14.67
C VAL A 471 -45.58 -29.06 -15.35
N GLU A 472 -45.57 -28.41 -16.51
CA GLU A 472 -44.35 -28.06 -17.23
C GLU A 472 -43.43 -27.15 -16.42
N ARG A 473 -43.98 -26.12 -15.76
CA ARG A 473 -43.21 -25.22 -14.90
C ARG A 473 -42.69 -25.89 -13.62
N ALA A 474 -43.55 -26.73 -12.99
CA ALA A 474 -43.13 -27.50 -11.83
C ALA A 474 -41.99 -28.48 -12.16
N MET A 475 -42.05 -29.17 -13.28
CA MET A 475 -40.97 -30.04 -13.77
C MET A 475 -39.67 -29.26 -13.96
N ALA A 476 -39.71 -28.12 -14.66
CA ALA A 476 -38.55 -27.32 -14.96
C ALA A 476 -37.89 -26.77 -13.68
N LEU A 477 -38.66 -26.26 -12.72
CA LEU A 477 -38.13 -25.66 -11.50
C LEU A 477 -37.68 -26.67 -10.44
N CYS A 478 -38.29 -27.87 -10.43
CA CYS A 478 -37.96 -28.93 -9.50
C CYS A 478 -36.95 -29.92 -10.08
N GLY A 479 -36.49 -29.73 -11.31
CA GLY A 479 -35.56 -30.65 -11.99
C GLY A 479 -36.14 -32.07 -12.15
N ALA A 480 -37.44 -32.16 -12.36
CA ALA A 480 -38.13 -33.45 -12.57
C ALA A 480 -38.29 -33.75 -14.04
N GLU A 481 -38.04 -35.01 -14.43
CA GLU A 481 -38.17 -35.42 -15.83
C GLU A 481 -39.61 -35.74 -16.19
N PHE A 482 -40.43 -36.06 -15.19
CA PHE A 482 -41.84 -36.46 -15.40
C PHE A 482 -42.77 -35.71 -14.49
N GLY A 483 -43.94 -35.42 -14.98
CA GLY A 483 -44.97 -34.69 -14.20
C GLY A 483 -46.38 -35.12 -14.59
N ALA A 484 -47.30 -35.12 -13.62
CA ALA A 484 -48.69 -35.45 -13.84
C ALA A 484 -49.61 -34.56 -12.97
N ALA A 485 -50.80 -34.26 -13.51
CA ALA A 485 -51.90 -33.67 -12.73
C ALA A 485 -53.12 -34.55 -12.86
N THR A 486 -53.87 -34.67 -11.76
CA THR A 486 -55.15 -35.45 -11.73
C THR A 486 -56.24 -34.58 -11.16
N ARG A 487 -57.50 -34.87 -11.55
CA ARG A 487 -58.73 -34.33 -10.94
C ARG A 487 -59.44 -35.43 -10.19
N PHE A 488 -60.11 -35.09 -9.12
CA PHE A 488 -60.90 -35.97 -8.31
C PHE A 488 -62.36 -35.48 -8.27
N ASP A 489 -63.32 -36.31 -8.65
CA ASP A 489 -64.75 -35.95 -8.70
C ASP A 489 -65.50 -36.31 -7.42
N GLY A 490 -64.83 -36.91 -6.44
CA GLY A 490 -65.40 -37.37 -5.18
C GLY A 490 -65.44 -38.90 -5.06
N GLU A 491 -65.28 -39.62 -6.17
CA GLU A 491 -65.27 -41.09 -6.24
C GLU A 491 -64.01 -41.59 -7.00
N MET A 492 -63.68 -40.94 -8.13
CA MET A 492 -62.66 -41.40 -9.07
C MET A 492 -61.60 -40.32 -9.33
N LEU A 493 -60.34 -40.74 -9.50
CA LEU A 493 -59.26 -39.92 -10.05
C LEU A 493 -59.29 -40.00 -11.58
N HIS A 494 -59.23 -38.83 -12.21
CA HIS A 494 -59.13 -38.64 -13.66
C HIS A 494 -57.78 -38.02 -14.01
N ALA A 495 -57.07 -38.55 -15.00
CA ALA A 495 -55.89 -37.90 -15.52
C ALA A 495 -56.27 -36.55 -16.15
N ALA A 496 -55.59 -35.49 -15.75
CA ALA A 496 -55.73 -34.14 -16.32
C ALA A 496 -54.55 -33.82 -17.26
N CYS A 497 -53.32 -34.17 -16.86
CA CYS A 497 -52.14 -33.91 -17.65
C CYS A 497 -51.05 -34.93 -17.30
N ILE A 498 -50.29 -35.39 -18.28
CA ILE A 498 -49.08 -36.22 -18.11
C ILE A 498 -48.02 -35.66 -19.06
N ARG A 499 -46.82 -35.41 -18.54
CA ARG A 499 -45.69 -34.85 -19.29
C ARG A 499 -44.38 -35.63 -19.03
N GLY A 500 -43.47 -35.57 -20.00
CA GLY A 500 -42.11 -36.16 -19.91
C GLY A 500 -42.02 -37.65 -20.24
N MET A 501 -43.13 -38.39 -20.25
CA MET A 501 -43.19 -39.81 -20.52
C MET A 501 -43.21 -40.14 -22.04
N THR A 502 -42.83 -41.35 -22.40
CA THR A 502 -42.95 -41.83 -23.79
C THR A 502 -44.43 -41.93 -24.19
N GLU A 503 -44.72 -41.89 -25.48
CA GLU A 503 -46.10 -42.01 -25.98
C GLU A 503 -46.78 -43.31 -25.53
N ALA A 504 -45.99 -44.38 -25.44
CA ALA A 504 -46.45 -45.69 -24.96
C ALA A 504 -46.81 -45.64 -23.47
N ASP A 505 -45.96 -45.00 -22.61
CA ASP A 505 -46.22 -44.87 -21.18
C ASP A 505 -47.39 -43.93 -20.90
N VAL A 506 -47.53 -42.83 -21.66
CA VAL A 506 -48.69 -41.92 -21.58
C VAL A 506 -49.98 -42.67 -21.89
N THR A 507 -49.97 -43.49 -22.97
CA THR A 507 -51.16 -44.30 -23.37
C THR A 507 -51.49 -45.32 -22.29
N ALA A 508 -50.51 -46.03 -21.74
CA ALA A 508 -50.70 -47.00 -20.65
C ALA A 508 -51.23 -46.31 -19.37
N SER A 509 -50.67 -45.16 -19.00
CA SER A 509 -51.10 -44.40 -17.84
C SER A 509 -52.54 -43.87 -18.01
N LEU A 510 -52.88 -43.33 -19.18
CA LEU A 510 -54.25 -42.86 -19.45
C LEU A 510 -55.26 -44.00 -19.42
N ALA A 511 -54.88 -45.24 -19.86
CA ALA A 511 -55.77 -46.41 -19.79
C ALA A 511 -56.06 -46.85 -18.33
N ALA A 512 -55.21 -46.50 -17.38
CA ALA A 512 -55.41 -46.77 -15.95
C ALA A 512 -56.45 -45.80 -15.29
N TYR A 513 -56.79 -44.71 -15.95
CA TYR A 513 -57.79 -43.74 -15.46
C TYR A 513 -59.10 -43.87 -16.23
N PRO A 514 -60.27 -43.55 -15.61
CA PRO A 514 -60.43 -43.16 -14.21
C PRO A 514 -60.22 -44.32 -13.24
N CYS A 515 -59.67 -44.05 -12.05
CA CYS A 515 -59.42 -45.09 -11.06
C CYS A 515 -59.82 -44.63 -9.64
N VAL A 516 -60.11 -45.57 -8.76
CA VAL A 516 -60.33 -45.29 -7.34
C VAL A 516 -58.99 -44.94 -6.68
N PRO A 517 -58.91 -43.87 -5.88
CA PRO A 517 -57.70 -43.51 -5.16
C PRO A 517 -57.24 -44.63 -4.22
N THR A 518 -56.01 -45.07 -4.35
CA THR A 518 -55.39 -46.10 -3.49
C THR A 518 -53.98 -45.74 -3.08
N ASN A 519 -53.41 -46.48 -2.15
CA ASN A 519 -52.00 -46.31 -1.76
C ASN A 519 -50.99 -46.86 -2.81
N ALA A 520 -51.47 -47.43 -3.90
CA ALA A 520 -50.65 -47.97 -4.97
C ALA A 520 -49.95 -46.89 -5.82
N THR A 521 -50.31 -45.63 -5.68
CA THR A 521 -49.75 -44.49 -6.42
C THR A 521 -49.41 -43.32 -5.50
N VAL A 522 -48.40 -42.52 -5.84
CA VAL A 522 -48.06 -41.31 -5.08
C VAL A 522 -49.22 -40.29 -5.09
N THR A 523 -49.95 -40.19 -6.22
CA THR A 523 -51.13 -39.31 -6.38
C THR A 523 -52.27 -39.75 -5.49
N GLY A 524 -52.56 -41.06 -5.43
CA GLY A 524 -53.59 -41.62 -4.54
C GLY A 524 -53.28 -41.40 -3.08
N ARG A 525 -52.04 -41.62 -2.66
CA ARG A 525 -51.56 -41.36 -1.28
C ARG A 525 -51.74 -39.89 -0.89
N ALA A 526 -51.30 -38.96 -1.76
CA ALA A 526 -51.42 -37.52 -1.48
C ALA A 526 -52.88 -37.08 -1.39
N LEU A 527 -53.76 -37.62 -2.23
CA LEU A 527 -55.22 -37.34 -2.18
C LEU A 527 -55.85 -37.86 -0.89
N ILE A 528 -55.55 -39.10 -0.48
CA ILE A 528 -56.09 -39.74 0.73
C ILE A 528 -55.55 -39.04 1.98
N ALA A 529 -54.26 -38.80 2.04
CA ALA A 529 -53.58 -38.14 3.16
C ALA A 529 -53.92 -36.65 3.29
N ARG A 530 -54.32 -35.97 2.20
CA ARG A 530 -54.56 -34.52 2.10
C ARG A 530 -53.35 -33.69 2.51
N MET A 531 -52.15 -34.22 2.25
CA MET A 531 -50.86 -33.60 2.54
C MET A 531 -49.82 -34.05 1.49
N PRO A 532 -48.70 -33.34 1.34
CA PRO A 532 -47.62 -33.79 0.48
C PRO A 532 -47.14 -35.18 0.88
N VAL A 533 -46.91 -36.03 -0.12
CA VAL A 533 -46.34 -37.37 0.05
C VAL A 533 -45.15 -37.51 -0.87
N GLN A 534 -44.04 -38.06 -0.34
CA GLN A 534 -42.85 -38.36 -1.07
C GLN A 534 -42.54 -39.86 -0.98
N ILE A 535 -42.06 -40.42 -2.09
CA ILE A 535 -41.55 -41.78 -2.16
C ILE A 535 -40.10 -41.65 -2.67
N PRO A 536 -39.11 -41.81 -1.79
CA PRO A 536 -37.69 -41.61 -2.17
C PRO A 536 -37.12 -42.71 -3.03
N ASP A 537 -37.71 -43.88 -2.99
CA ASP A 537 -37.33 -45.04 -3.80
C ASP A 537 -38.60 -45.85 -4.12
N LEU A 538 -39.02 -45.83 -5.38
CA LEU A 538 -40.25 -46.46 -5.84
C LEU A 538 -40.08 -47.99 -5.89
N GLU A 539 -38.91 -48.51 -6.18
CA GLU A 539 -38.63 -49.94 -6.23
C GLU A 539 -38.64 -50.54 -4.81
N ALA A 540 -38.14 -49.80 -3.84
CA ALA A 540 -38.10 -50.23 -2.45
C ALA A 540 -39.43 -50.10 -1.70
N ASP A 541 -40.45 -49.40 -2.27
CA ASP A 541 -41.72 -49.15 -1.63
C ASP A 541 -42.71 -50.33 -1.88
N PRO A 542 -43.07 -51.11 -0.85
CA PRO A 542 -43.87 -52.34 -1.01
C PRO A 542 -45.33 -52.08 -1.43
N ASP A 543 -45.85 -50.90 -1.21
CA ASP A 543 -47.23 -50.51 -1.52
C ASP A 543 -47.36 -49.87 -2.90
N TYR A 544 -46.22 -49.51 -3.56
CA TYR A 544 -46.23 -48.91 -4.89
C TYR A 544 -46.27 -49.99 -5.95
N THR A 545 -47.29 -50.00 -6.78
CA THR A 545 -47.50 -51.13 -7.72
C THR A 545 -47.52 -50.73 -9.19
N ILE A 546 -47.19 -49.50 -9.52
CA ILE A 546 -47.10 -49.08 -10.93
C ILE A 546 -45.70 -49.40 -11.44
N ASP A 547 -45.64 -50.19 -12.50
CA ASP A 547 -44.44 -50.45 -13.24
C ASP A 547 -44.38 -49.53 -14.46
N TYR A 548 -43.43 -48.65 -14.51
CA TYR A 548 -43.15 -47.78 -15.65
C TYR A 548 -42.07 -48.38 -16.52
N SER A 549 -42.27 -48.31 -17.85
CA SER A 549 -41.21 -48.70 -18.81
C SER A 549 -40.05 -47.68 -18.82
N SER A 550 -40.26 -46.50 -18.19
CA SER A 550 -39.28 -45.44 -17.99
C SER A 550 -38.57 -45.64 -16.64
N ASP A 551 -37.24 -45.38 -16.55
CA ASP A 551 -36.45 -45.49 -15.33
C ASP A 551 -36.86 -44.40 -14.31
N ILE A 552 -38.01 -44.56 -13.64
CA ILE A 552 -38.54 -43.63 -12.64
C ILE A 552 -38.26 -44.23 -11.27
N ASN A 553 -37.50 -43.51 -10.42
CA ASN A 553 -37.03 -44.08 -9.15
C ASN A 553 -37.52 -43.30 -7.91
N SER A 554 -37.93 -42.03 -8.03
CA SER A 554 -38.56 -41.32 -6.91
C SER A 554 -39.72 -40.44 -7.35
N ALA A 555 -40.63 -40.15 -6.42
CA ALA A 555 -41.80 -39.34 -6.68
C ALA A 555 -42.21 -38.44 -5.50
N VAL A 556 -42.82 -37.33 -5.84
CA VAL A 556 -43.52 -36.43 -4.88
C VAL A 556 -44.88 -36.07 -5.43
N ALA A 557 -45.93 -36.05 -4.59
CA ALA A 557 -47.22 -35.53 -4.96
C ALA A 557 -47.78 -34.60 -3.89
N VAL A 558 -48.53 -33.58 -4.34
CA VAL A 558 -49.24 -32.64 -3.49
C VAL A 558 -50.72 -32.62 -3.83
N PRO A 559 -51.60 -32.56 -2.84
CA PRO A 559 -53.06 -32.50 -3.10
C PRO A 559 -53.48 -31.11 -3.55
N LEU A 560 -54.47 -31.05 -4.42
CA LEU A 560 -55.24 -29.84 -4.76
C LEU A 560 -56.36 -29.69 -3.74
N LEU A 561 -56.21 -28.75 -2.78
CA LEU A 561 -57.14 -28.60 -1.67
C LEU A 561 -58.09 -27.42 -1.87
N ARG A 562 -59.38 -27.70 -1.88
CA ARG A 562 -60.43 -26.70 -1.81
C ARG A 562 -61.04 -26.71 -0.41
N GLY A 563 -60.62 -25.80 0.45
CA GLY A 563 -60.88 -25.89 1.87
C GLY A 563 -60.26 -27.16 2.48
N SER A 564 -61.07 -28.07 3.02
CA SER A 564 -60.60 -29.36 3.54
C SER A 564 -60.76 -30.53 2.54
N ALA A 565 -61.36 -30.29 1.37
CA ALA A 565 -61.61 -31.31 0.37
C ALA A 565 -60.48 -31.36 -0.68
N ALA A 566 -59.94 -32.53 -0.94
CA ALA A 566 -59.04 -32.72 -2.04
C ALA A 566 -59.82 -32.86 -3.35
N VAL A 567 -59.45 -32.07 -4.39
CA VAL A 567 -60.12 -32.07 -5.72
C VAL A 567 -59.20 -32.54 -6.83
N GLY A 568 -58.01 -33.03 -6.50
CA GLY A 568 -57.02 -33.55 -7.40
C GLY A 568 -55.63 -33.60 -6.78
N THR A 569 -54.63 -33.88 -7.61
CA THR A 569 -53.19 -33.86 -7.19
C THR A 569 -52.30 -33.38 -8.32
N ILE A 570 -51.11 -32.87 -7.96
CA ILE A 570 -50.00 -32.68 -8.87
C ILE A 570 -48.84 -33.56 -8.38
N ALA A 571 -48.20 -34.31 -9.28
CA ALA A 571 -47.08 -35.16 -8.98
C ALA A 571 -45.90 -34.88 -9.89
N LEU A 572 -44.71 -34.96 -9.32
CA LEU A 572 -43.43 -34.93 -10.02
C LEU A 572 -42.65 -36.23 -9.77
N LEU A 573 -42.00 -36.74 -10.79
CA LEU A 573 -41.22 -37.96 -10.70
C LEU A 573 -39.89 -37.76 -11.39
N ARG A 574 -38.85 -38.46 -10.90
CA ARG A 574 -37.49 -38.38 -11.43
C ARG A 574 -36.78 -39.71 -11.44
N ARG A 575 -35.70 -39.78 -12.21
CA ARG A 575 -34.87 -40.98 -12.36
C ARG A 575 -33.94 -41.22 -11.18
N GLU A 576 -33.60 -40.17 -10.43
CA GLU A 576 -32.79 -40.26 -9.23
C GLU A 576 -33.60 -40.72 -8.03
N THR A 577 -32.98 -41.57 -7.18
CA THR A 577 -33.57 -41.91 -5.87
C THR A 577 -33.32 -40.75 -4.88
N GLY A 578 -34.16 -40.64 -3.88
CA GLY A 578 -34.03 -39.66 -2.79
C GLY A 578 -35.24 -38.75 -2.64
N LEU A 579 -35.25 -37.96 -1.55
CA LEU A 579 -36.30 -36.99 -1.27
C LEU A 579 -36.12 -35.72 -2.13
N PHE A 580 -37.23 -35.15 -2.56
CA PHE A 580 -37.25 -33.80 -3.09
C PHE A 580 -36.96 -32.80 -1.95
N PRO A 581 -36.10 -31.80 -2.16
CA PRO A 581 -35.88 -30.75 -1.18
C PRO A 581 -37.17 -30.07 -0.72
N GLU A 582 -37.24 -29.68 0.56
CA GLU A 582 -38.44 -29.07 1.12
C GLU A 582 -38.88 -27.79 0.38
N THR A 583 -37.92 -27.06 -0.18
CA THR A 583 -38.16 -25.88 -1.03
C THR A 583 -38.90 -26.23 -2.30
N GLN A 584 -38.60 -27.37 -2.93
CA GLN A 584 -39.31 -27.86 -4.12
C GLN A 584 -40.72 -28.34 -3.78
N VAL A 585 -40.86 -29.03 -2.65
CA VAL A 585 -42.19 -29.46 -2.18
C VAL A 585 -43.11 -28.25 -1.91
N ARG A 586 -42.60 -27.21 -1.26
CA ARG A 586 -43.36 -25.96 -1.02
C ARG A 586 -43.70 -25.23 -2.33
N LEU A 587 -42.79 -25.24 -3.30
CA LEU A 587 -43.07 -24.68 -4.62
C LEU A 587 -44.20 -25.44 -5.33
N LEU A 588 -44.18 -26.77 -5.28
CA LEU A 588 -45.21 -27.61 -5.85
C LEU A 588 -46.57 -27.37 -5.17
N GLN A 589 -46.61 -27.15 -3.85
CA GLN A 589 -47.84 -26.73 -3.14
C GLN A 589 -48.36 -25.39 -3.63
N THR A 590 -47.50 -24.40 -3.89
CA THR A 590 -47.89 -23.10 -4.46
C THR A 590 -48.54 -23.29 -5.82
N PHE A 591 -48.03 -24.15 -6.68
CA PHE A 591 -48.62 -24.49 -7.96
C PHE A 591 -49.95 -25.24 -7.80
N ALA A 592 -50.07 -26.11 -6.79
CA ALA A 592 -51.33 -26.79 -6.47
C ALA A 592 -52.42 -25.77 -6.06
N ASP A 593 -52.10 -24.76 -5.26
CA ASP A 593 -53.01 -23.68 -4.88
C ASP A 593 -53.47 -22.88 -6.11
N GLN A 594 -52.58 -22.58 -7.07
CA GLN A 594 -52.94 -21.92 -8.33
C GLN A 594 -53.88 -22.79 -9.20
N ALA A 595 -53.64 -24.09 -9.26
CA ALA A 595 -54.49 -25.04 -9.97
C ALA A 595 -55.93 -25.05 -9.35
N VAL A 596 -56.03 -24.99 -8.03
CA VAL A 596 -57.34 -24.89 -7.33
C VAL A 596 -58.07 -23.61 -7.69
N ILE A 597 -57.34 -22.47 -7.73
CA ILE A 597 -57.92 -21.17 -8.15
C ILE A 597 -58.45 -21.26 -9.58
N ALA A 598 -57.72 -21.89 -10.50
CA ALA A 598 -58.15 -22.07 -11.89
C ALA A 598 -59.40 -22.96 -12.00
N LEU A 599 -59.42 -24.06 -11.26
CA LEU A 599 -60.61 -24.93 -11.19
C LEU A 599 -61.84 -24.19 -10.68
N GLU A 600 -61.69 -23.38 -9.66
CA GLU A 600 -62.79 -22.61 -9.06
C GLU A 600 -63.25 -21.50 -10.00
N ASN A 601 -62.36 -20.78 -10.65
CA ASN A 601 -62.70 -19.77 -11.65
C ASN A 601 -63.51 -20.37 -12.80
N THR A 602 -63.08 -21.51 -13.33
CA THR A 602 -63.79 -22.18 -14.42
C THR A 602 -65.16 -22.67 -13.97
N ARG A 603 -65.28 -23.20 -12.73
CA ARG A 603 -66.58 -23.59 -12.15
C ARG A 603 -67.54 -22.40 -12.01
N LEU A 604 -67.08 -21.31 -11.39
CA LEU A 604 -67.86 -20.10 -11.20
C LEU A 604 -68.29 -19.48 -12.54
N PHE A 605 -67.41 -19.48 -13.53
CA PHE A 605 -67.72 -18.98 -14.87
C PHE A 605 -68.85 -19.79 -15.54
N ARG A 606 -68.77 -21.15 -15.46
CA ARG A 606 -69.83 -22.03 -15.99
C ARG A 606 -71.16 -21.83 -15.27
N GLU A 607 -71.14 -21.80 -13.92
CA GLU A 607 -72.34 -21.54 -13.13
C GLU A 607 -73.01 -20.18 -13.46
N THR A 608 -72.17 -19.16 -13.73
CA THR A 608 -72.65 -17.85 -14.13
C THR A 608 -73.24 -17.87 -15.54
N GLN A 609 -72.70 -18.61 -16.47
CA GLN A 609 -73.23 -18.77 -17.83
C GLN A 609 -74.50 -19.58 -17.86
N GLU A 610 -74.61 -20.63 -17.04
CA GLU A 610 -75.82 -21.45 -16.93
C GLU A 610 -77.01 -20.69 -16.21
N ALA A 611 -76.68 -19.69 -15.40
CA ALA A 611 -77.67 -18.86 -14.70
C ALA A 611 -78.19 -17.67 -15.54
N LEU A 612 -77.49 -17.32 -16.63
CA LEU A 612 -77.89 -16.29 -17.60
C LEU A 612 -78.74 -16.90 -18.73
#